data_653ec667d4b99003077d7d82baa2f59c
#
_entry.id   653ec667d4b99003077d7d82baa2f59c
#
_cell.length_a   1.000
_cell.length_b   1.000
_cell.length_c   1.000
_cell.angle_alpha   90.00
_cell.angle_beta   90.00
_cell.angle_gamma   90.00
#
_symmetry.space_group_name_H-M   'P 1'
#
loop_
_entity.id
_entity.type
_entity.pdbx_description
1 polymer ?
#
loop_
_entity_poly.entity_id
_entity_poly.type
_entity_poly.pdbx_seq_one_letter_code
_entity_poly.pdbx_strand_id
1 'polypeptide(L)'
;MKQYKINIESRNYDKFTFVDVKTMNQIDTVNNINPLQEKLFNYDIVTVDNNKCSLLHSTVKSSIYIPGVLVLKNNRKFGKYKQKFLYKCIPDDKRLPIFLIPYHIKNNFNKNYVNKYVIFKFKNWDNKHPYGELVNVLGNVSSLDTFYEYQLYCKSLYASIQKFTKETMKKLKTHSQDYFIEMIKQKYELENRIGRDVISIDPNTSKDFDDAFGMIENKFQYIISIYITNVSMWLDVMNVWSSFTERVSTIYLPDRKR
;
A
#
# COMPACT_ATOMS: atom_id res chain seq x y z
N MET A 1 -1.71 4.81 37.44
CA MET A 1 -0.55 4.71 36.52
C MET A 1 -0.64 5.81 35.48
N LYS A 2 0.42 6.55 35.27
CA LYS A 2 0.49 7.55 34.19
C LYS A 2 0.82 6.86 32.87
N GLN A 3 0.19 7.33 31.80
CA GLN A 3 0.37 6.79 30.45
C GLN A 3 1.05 7.82 29.56
N TYR A 4 2.04 7.38 28.80
CA TYR A 4 2.80 8.24 27.93
C TYR A 4 2.87 7.66 26.51
N LYS A 5 2.72 8.54 25.53
CA LYS A 5 2.99 8.25 24.13
C LYS A 5 4.40 8.71 23.79
N ILE A 6 5.15 7.89 23.10
CA ILE A 6 6.55 8.17 22.74
C ILE A 6 6.61 8.76 21.34
N ASN A 7 7.29 9.89 21.21
CA ASN A 7 7.62 10.48 19.93
C ASN A 7 9.13 10.36 19.68
N ILE A 8 9.51 9.67 18.59
CA ILE A 8 10.90 9.48 18.18
C ILE A 8 11.09 10.25 16.86
N GLU A 9 12.13 11.08 16.78
CA GLU A 9 12.36 11.90 15.59
C GLU A 9 13.21 11.18 14.53
N SER A 10 14.13 10.32 14.97
CA SER A 10 15.07 9.69 14.08
C SER A 10 15.31 8.21 14.42
N ARG A 11 15.77 7.48 13.42
CA ARG A 11 16.13 6.06 13.47
C ARG A 11 17.21 5.73 14.49
N ASN A 12 18.02 6.71 14.84
CA ASN A 12 19.14 6.54 15.79
C ASN A 12 18.69 6.66 17.24
N TYR A 13 17.46 7.13 17.49
CA TYR A 13 16.90 7.36 18.83
C TYR A 13 17.68 8.40 19.63
N ASP A 14 18.36 9.32 18.95
CA ASP A 14 19.11 10.43 19.53
C ASP A 14 18.20 11.54 20.07
N LYS A 15 17.02 11.68 19.49
CA LYS A 15 15.99 12.63 19.92
C LYS A 15 14.65 11.93 20.06
N PHE A 16 14.08 12.06 21.23
CA PHE A 16 12.75 11.54 21.56
C PHE A 16 12.11 12.35 22.68
N THR A 17 10.80 12.33 22.73
CA THR A 17 9.99 12.98 23.78
C THR A 17 8.84 12.09 24.19
N PHE A 18 8.28 12.36 25.33
CA PHE A 18 7.09 11.70 25.85
C PHE A 18 5.92 12.70 25.88
N VAL A 19 4.72 12.24 25.57
CA VAL A 19 3.48 13.02 25.69
C VAL A 19 2.59 12.31 26.68
N ASP A 20 2.22 13.00 27.74
CA ASP A 20 1.22 12.48 28.68
C ASP A 20 -0.14 12.34 27.97
N VAL A 21 -0.67 11.11 27.95
CA VAL A 21 -1.89 10.80 27.16
C VAL A 21 -3.13 11.55 27.68
N LYS A 22 -3.17 11.92 28.98
CA LYS A 22 -4.32 12.62 29.57
C LYS A 22 -4.26 14.13 29.40
N THR A 23 -3.08 14.70 29.64
CA THR A 23 -2.89 16.16 29.62
C THR A 23 -2.42 16.69 28.28
N MET A 24 -1.93 15.80 27.40
CA MET A 24 -1.31 16.12 26.11
C MET A 24 -0.04 16.98 26.24
N ASN A 25 0.49 17.11 27.46
CA ASN A 25 1.73 17.86 27.69
C ASN A 25 2.93 17.06 27.25
N GLN A 26 3.86 17.73 26.56
CA GLN A 26 5.14 17.16 26.18
C GLN A 26 6.10 17.21 27.34
N ILE A 27 6.85 16.12 27.53
CA ILE A 27 7.83 15.93 28.59
C ILE A 27 9.08 15.35 27.95
N ASP A 28 10.24 15.95 28.18
CA ASP A 28 11.49 15.51 27.54
C ASP A 28 11.99 14.17 28.09
N THR A 29 11.77 13.92 29.37
CA THR A 29 12.22 12.68 30.02
C THR A 29 11.18 12.19 31.03
N VAL A 30 11.02 10.87 31.09
CA VAL A 30 10.18 10.20 32.09
C VAL A 30 11.02 9.12 32.76
N ASN A 31 11.34 9.33 34.06
CA ASN A 31 12.04 8.35 34.90
C ASN A 31 13.29 7.71 34.26
N ASN A 32 14.09 8.48 33.50
CA ASN A 32 15.29 8.02 32.79
C ASN A 32 15.03 6.87 31.79
N ILE A 33 13.81 6.71 31.29
CA ILE A 33 13.47 5.68 30.30
C ILE A 33 14.10 6.04 28.96
N ASN A 34 14.91 5.12 28.44
CA ASN A 34 15.46 5.22 27.09
C ASN A 34 14.67 4.30 26.13
N PRO A 35 13.96 4.84 25.13
CA PRO A 35 13.13 4.04 24.22
C PRO A 35 13.90 2.95 23.47
N LEU A 36 15.18 3.18 23.14
CA LEU A 36 15.99 2.18 22.46
C LEU A 36 16.32 0.99 23.36
N GLN A 37 16.67 1.26 24.63
CA GLN A 37 16.98 0.22 25.62
C GLN A 37 15.73 -0.59 25.97
N GLU A 38 14.59 0.09 26.11
CA GLU A 38 13.29 -0.53 26.37
C GLU A 38 12.64 -1.14 25.09
N LYS A 39 13.32 -1.05 23.94
CA LYS A 39 12.86 -1.63 22.65
C LYS A 39 11.47 -1.16 22.25
N LEU A 40 11.26 0.15 22.36
CA LEU A 40 10.03 0.85 22.05
C LEU A 40 10.11 1.50 20.67
N PHE A 41 8.99 1.60 20.00
CA PHE A 41 8.87 2.25 18.72
C PHE A 41 8.19 3.63 18.83
N ASN A 42 8.28 4.39 17.77
CA ASN A 42 7.57 5.65 17.66
C ASN A 42 6.06 5.43 17.79
N TYR A 43 5.43 6.27 18.59
CA TYR A 43 4.00 6.23 18.97
C TYR A 43 3.58 5.05 19.85
N ASP A 44 4.51 4.30 20.40
CA ASP A 44 4.18 3.33 21.44
C ASP A 44 3.57 4.05 22.66
N ILE A 45 2.56 3.43 23.24
CA ILE A 45 1.92 3.90 24.50
C ILE A 45 2.42 2.98 25.61
N VAL A 46 2.97 3.61 26.65
CA VAL A 46 3.55 2.92 27.80
C VAL A 46 2.96 3.41 29.11
N THR A 47 2.96 2.57 30.11
CA THR A 47 2.79 2.97 31.51
C THR A 47 4.13 2.97 32.22
N VAL A 48 4.30 3.93 33.10
CA VAL A 48 5.50 4.04 33.94
C VAL A 48 5.09 4.01 35.39
N ASP A 49 5.65 3.05 36.13
CA ASP A 49 5.46 2.90 37.56
C ASP A 49 6.80 2.50 38.21
N ASN A 50 7.22 3.25 39.23
CA ASN A 50 8.46 2.99 39.99
C ASN A 50 9.67 2.66 39.08
N ASN A 51 9.93 3.47 38.04
CA ASN A 51 11.00 3.28 37.03
C ASN A 51 10.84 2.04 36.15
N LYS A 52 9.70 1.33 36.22
CA LYS A 52 9.42 0.21 35.31
C LYS A 52 8.52 0.68 34.18
N CYS A 53 9.00 0.48 32.96
CA CYS A 53 8.25 0.76 31.74
C CYS A 53 7.48 -0.51 31.30
N SER A 54 6.20 -0.36 31.01
CA SER A 54 5.39 -1.46 30.49
C SER A 54 4.64 -1.00 29.25
N LEU A 55 4.80 -1.71 28.15
CA LEU A 55 4.14 -1.40 26.88
C LEU A 55 2.65 -1.74 26.97
N LEU A 56 1.78 -0.76 26.66
CA LEU A 56 0.35 -0.95 26.55
C LEU A 56 -0.10 -1.19 25.11
N HIS A 57 0.41 -0.39 24.18
CA HIS A 57 0.03 -0.46 22.78
C HIS A 57 1.20 -0.09 21.89
N SER A 58 1.31 -0.78 20.74
CA SER A 58 2.31 -0.50 19.71
C SER A 58 1.70 -0.66 18.33
N THR A 59 1.62 0.43 17.59
CA THR A 59 1.16 0.40 16.19
C THR A 59 2.11 -0.38 15.31
N VAL A 60 3.41 -0.33 15.59
CA VAL A 60 4.43 -1.03 14.80
C VAL A 60 4.39 -2.53 15.05
N LYS A 61 4.25 -2.96 16.33
CA LYS A 61 4.19 -4.38 16.69
C LYS A 61 2.90 -5.07 16.21
N SER A 62 1.80 -4.31 16.07
CA SER A 62 0.51 -4.80 15.56
C SER A 62 0.36 -4.68 14.04
N SER A 63 1.21 -3.88 13.37
CA SER A 63 1.13 -3.69 11.93
C SER A 63 1.56 -4.94 11.17
N ILE A 64 0.74 -5.32 10.20
CA ILE A 64 1.04 -6.41 9.26
C ILE A 64 1.74 -5.94 7.98
N TYR A 65 1.81 -4.62 7.76
CA TYR A 65 2.38 -4.00 6.56
C TYR A 65 3.34 -2.88 6.93
N ILE A 66 4.63 -3.21 7.05
CA ILE A 66 5.70 -2.22 7.21
C ILE A 66 6.47 -2.19 5.88
N PRO A 67 6.40 -1.10 5.10
CA PRO A 67 7.18 -0.99 3.88
C PRO A 67 8.66 -0.71 4.19
N GLY A 68 9.54 -1.29 3.38
CA GLY A 68 10.97 -1.08 3.54
C GLY A 68 11.80 -1.56 2.34
N VAL A 69 13.08 -1.24 2.38
CA VAL A 69 14.08 -1.65 1.41
C VAL A 69 14.96 -2.75 2.00
N LEU A 70 14.89 -3.95 1.43
CA LEU A 70 15.78 -5.06 1.77
C LEU A 70 17.11 -4.87 1.05
N VAL A 71 18.19 -4.68 1.84
CA VAL A 71 19.53 -4.36 1.33
C VAL A 71 20.25 -5.66 1.00
N LEU A 72 20.34 -5.98 -0.29
CA LEU A 72 21.01 -7.17 -0.81
C LEU A 72 22.33 -6.84 -1.51
N LYS A 73 22.52 -5.58 -1.94
CA LYS A 73 23.74 -5.11 -2.60
C LYS A 73 24.97 -5.48 -1.76
N ASN A 74 26.00 -6.00 -2.40
CA ASN A 74 27.23 -6.49 -1.78
C ASN A 74 27.05 -7.77 -0.92
N ASN A 75 25.88 -8.40 -0.93
CA ASN A 75 25.60 -9.67 -0.24
C ASN A 75 26.02 -9.69 1.26
N ARG A 76 25.96 -8.54 1.95
CA ARG A 76 26.37 -8.44 3.36
C ARG A 76 25.33 -9.10 4.27
N LYS A 77 25.76 -10.15 4.96
CA LYS A 77 24.94 -10.97 5.86
C LYS A 77 25.17 -10.54 7.31
N PHE A 78 24.11 -10.64 8.12
CA PHE A 78 24.12 -10.24 9.54
C PHE A 78 23.75 -11.42 10.47
N GLY A 79 24.17 -12.62 10.07
CA GLY A 79 23.89 -13.86 10.79
C GLY A 79 22.92 -14.77 10.05
N LYS A 80 22.44 -15.80 10.73
CA LYS A 80 21.46 -16.76 10.23
C LYS A 80 20.28 -16.86 11.20
N TYR A 81 19.09 -17.03 10.65
CA TYR A 81 17.91 -17.41 11.39
C TYR A 81 17.32 -18.66 10.72
N LYS A 82 17.32 -19.78 11.45
CA LYS A 82 17.04 -21.10 10.86
C LYS A 82 18.01 -21.34 9.68
N GLN A 83 17.50 -21.65 8.49
CA GLN A 83 18.31 -21.92 7.28
C GLN A 83 18.51 -20.69 6.39
N LYS A 84 17.99 -19.50 6.77
CA LYS A 84 18.05 -18.28 5.98
C LYS A 84 19.07 -17.30 6.54
N PHE A 85 19.79 -16.60 5.67
CA PHE A 85 20.64 -15.48 6.07
C PHE A 85 19.81 -14.26 6.42
N LEU A 86 20.29 -13.49 7.38
CA LEU A 86 19.70 -12.23 7.80
C LEU A 86 20.28 -11.08 6.99
N TYR A 87 19.42 -10.25 6.46
CA TYR A 87 19.76 -9.03 5.72
C TYR A 87 19.13 -7.81 6.38
N LYS A 88 19.79 -6.65 6.27
CA LYS A 88 19.23 -5.39 6.72
C LYS A 88 18.03 -5.01 5.87
N CYS A 89 16.97 -4.60 6.54
CA CYS A 89 15.81 -3.95 5.93
C CYS A 89 15.65 -2.56 6.52
N ILE A 90 15.64 -1.56 5.66
CA ILE A 90 15.50 -0.16 6.02
C ILE A 90 14.02 0.19 5.85
N PRO A 91 13.26 0.43 6.94
CA PRO A 91 11.88 0.89 6.83
C PRO A 91 11.78 2.24 6.13
N ASP A 92 10.66 2.51 5.46
CA ASP A 92 10.37 3.82 4.86
C ASP A 92 10.25 4.90 5.94
N ASP A 93 9.55 4.61 7.02
CA ASP A 93 9.50 5.52 8.17
C ASP A 93 10.90 5.68 8.78
N LYS A 94 11.44 6.89 8.64
CA LYS A 94 12.77 7.27 9.14
C LYS A 94 12.90 7.24 10.66
N ARG A 95 11.81 7.09 11.39
CA ARG A 95 11.76 6.99 12.86
C ARG A 95 11.89 5.55 13.35
N LEU A 96 11.74 4.57 12.45
CA LEU A 96 11.92 3.16 12.78
C LEU A 96 13.38 2.73 12.63
N PRO A 97 13.89 1.88 13.54
CA PRO A 97 15.25 1.33 13.44
C PRO A 97 15.39 0.40 12.24
N ILE A 98 16.62 0.04 11.91
CA ILE A 98 16.90 -0.96 10.89
C ILE A 98 16.51 -2.34 11.43
N PHE A 99 15.74 -3.08 10.65
CA PHE A 99 15.34 -4.47 10.93
C PHE A 99 16.30 -5.47 10.32
N LEU A 100 16.37 -6.67 10.90
CA LEU A 100 16.98 -7.84 10.28
C LEU A 100 15.88 -8.79 9.80
N ILE A 101 15.91 -9.14 8.50
CA ILE A 101 14.91 -10.00 7.88
C ILE A 101 15.59 -11.24 7.30
N PRO A 102 15.11 -12.46 7.63
CA PRO A 102 15.58 -13.68 7.02
C PRO A 102 15.13 -13.77 5.56
N TYR A 103 16.08 -13.87 4.64
CA TYR A 103 15.81 -13.94 3.21
C TYR A 103 16.69 -14.99 2.53
N HIS A 104 16.13 -15.64 1.51
CA HIS A 104 16.87 -16.54 0.64
C HIS A 104 17.00 -15.90 -0.75
N ILE A 105 18.23 -15.59 -1.13
CA ILE A 105 18.50 -15.06 -2.46
C ILE A 105 18.42 -16.23 -3.45
N LYS A 106 17.50 -16.15 -4.41
CA LYS A 106 17.50 -17.09 -5.52
C LYS A 106 18.76 -16.84 -6.35
N ASN A 107 19.58 -17.87 -6.52
CA ASN A 107 20.77 -17.79 -7.32
C ASN A 107 20.38 -17.57 -8.79
N ASN A 108 20.60 -16.37 -9.28
CA ASN A 108 20.59 -16.08 -10.71
C ASN A 108 22.01 -16.18 -11.24
N PHE A 109 22.18 -16.53 -12.52
CA PHE A 109 23.46 -16.61 -13.21
C PHE A 109 24.31 -15.33 -13.07
N ASN A 110 23.65 -14.16 -12.98
CA ASN A 110 24.31 -12.89 -12.70
C ASN A 110 24.34 -12.65 -11.19
N LYS A 111 25.52 -12.61 -10.60
CA LYS A 111 25.77 -12.29 -9.18
C LYS A 111 25.41 -10.87 -8.77
N ASN A 112 24.61 -10.15 -9.56
CA ASN A 112 24.15 -8.80 -9.24
C ASN A 112 23.01 -8.83 -8.23
N TYR A 113 23.37 -8.58 -6.99
CA TYR A 113 22.42 -8.45 -5.89
C TYR A 113 21.77 -7.06 -5.92
N VAL A 114 20.54 -6.99 -6.42
CA VAL A 114 19.75 -5.75 -6.44
C VAL A 114 18.88 -5.68 -5.18
N ASN A 115 18.89 -4.51 -4.53
CA ASN A 115 17.99 -4.24 -3.41
C ASN A 115 16.52 -4.39 -3.85
N LYS A 116 15.67 -4.75 -2.87
CA LYS A 116 14.26 -4.99 -3.15
C LYS A 116 13.36 -4.14 -2.28
N TYR A 117 12.28 -3.64 -2.84
CA TYR A 117 11.15 -3.16 -2.09
C TYR A 117 10.39 -4.34 -1.51
N VAL A 118 10.14 -4.28 -0.21
CA VAL A 118 9.49 -5.36 0.54
C VAL A 118 8.46 -4.82 1.51
N ILE A 119 7.52 -5.69 1.85
CA ILE A 119 6.60 -5.52 2.95
C ILE A 119 6.92 -6.57 4.00
N PHE A 120 7.05 -6.15 5.23
CA PHE A 120 7.34 -7.03 6.34
C PHE A 120 6.51 -6.65 7.57
N LYS A 121 6.48 -7.51 8.58
CA LYS A 121 5.87 -7.25 9.89
C LYS A 121 6.93 -7.44 10.98
N PHE A 122 6.70 -6.81 12.11
CA PHE A 122 7.52 -7.01 13.31
C PHE A 122 7.43 -8.47 13.78
N LYS A 123 8.53 -9.02 14.29
CA LYS A 123 8.56 -10.34 14.90
C LYS A 123 8.95 -10.30 16.36
N ASN A 124 10.18 -9.87 16.66
CA ASN A 124 10.70 -9.69 18.01
C ASN A 124 11.86 -8.68 18.01
N TRP A 125 12.23 -8.22 19.20
CA TRP A 125 13.38 -7.34 19.38
C TRP A 125 14.17 -7.76 20.61
N ASP A 126 15.01 -8.79 20.50
CA ASP A 126 15.80 -9.31 21.62
C ASP A 126 17.22 -8.74 21.64
N ASN A 127 17.80 -8.48 20.47
CA ASN A 127 19.15 -8.03 20.27
C ASN A 127 19.22 -6.54 19.85
N LYS A 128 20.37 -6.12 19.33
CA LYS A 128 20.63 -4.75 18.85
C LYS A 128 19.62 -4.26 17.82
N HIS A 129 19.19 -5.12 16.90
CA HIS A 129 18.23 -4.80 15.85
C HIS A 129 16.94 -5.61 16.02
N PRO A 130 15.76 -5.01 15.77
CA PRO A 130 14.53 -5.78 15.70
C PRO A 130 14.57 -6.75 14.52
N TYR A 131 13.89 -7.88 14.69
CA TYR A 131 13.67 -8.87 13.64
C TYR A 131 12.31 -8.63 12.98
N GLY A 132 12.30 -8.73 11.66
CA GLY A 132 11.07 -8.70 10.87
C GLY A 132 10.83 -10.02 10.16
N GLU A 133 9.57 -10.29 9.89
CA GLU A 133 9.13 -11.40 9.06
C GLU A 133 8.63 -10.86 7.72
N LEU A 134 9.19 -11.38 6.63
CA LEU A 134 8.82 -10.97 5.27
C LEU A 134 7.38 -11.38 4.95
N VAL A 135 6.57 -10.41 4.56
CA VAL A 135 5.19 -10.62 4.10
C VAL A 135 5.16 -10.73 2.58
N ASN A 136 5.79 -9.76 1.88
CA ASN A 136 5.80 -9.73 0.42
C ASN A 136 7.09 -9.11 -0.12
N VAL A 137 7.49 -9.53 -1.32
CA VAL A 137 8.57 -8.92 -2.11
C VAL A 137 7.94 -8.26 -3.32
N LEU A 138 7.89 -6.94 -3.34
CA LEU A 138 7.26 -6.18 -4.41
C LEU A 138 8.10 -6.25 -5.70
N GLY A 139 9.43 -6.15 -5.58
CA GLY A 139 10.35 -6.26 -6.72
C GLY A 139 11.65 -5.48 -6.52
N ASN A 140 12.35 -5.23 -7.61
CA ASN A 140 13.64 -4.53 -7.60
C ASN A 140 13.46 -3.02 -7.41
N VAL A 141 14.36 -2.38 -6.67
CA VAL A 141 14.35 -0.91 -6.47
C VAL A 141 14.62 -0.14 -7.75
N SER A 142 15.16 -0.77 -8.79
CA SER A 142 15.41 -0.17 -10.10
C SER A 142 14.18 -0.15 -11.02
N SER A 143 13.06 -0.76 -10.61
CA SER A 143 11.82 -0.81 -11.39
C SER A 143 10.87 0.31 -10.96
N LEU A 144 10.47 1.16 -11.90
CA LEU A 144 9.51 2.23 -11.66
C LEU A 144 8.14 1.71 -11.20
N ASP A 145 7.64 0.65 -11.83
CA ASP A 145 6.38 0.01 -11.43
C ASP A 145 6.41 -0.49 -9.99
N THR A 146 7.54 -1.10 -9.60
CA THR A 146 7.74 -1.57 -8.23
C THR A 146 7.81 -0.40 -7.25
N PHE A 147 8.43 0.72 -7.64
CA PHE A 147 8.47 1.93 -6.83
C PHE A 147 7.07 2.50 -6.60
N TYR A 148 6.24 2.57 -7.63
CA TYR A 148 4.86 3.02 -7.49
C TYR A 148 4.06 2.14 -6.53
N GLU A 149 4.16 0.83 -6.66
CA GLU A 149 3.50 -0.10 -5.75
C GLU A 149 4.02 0.05 -4.31
N TYR A 150 5.32 0.21 -4.14
CA TYR A 150 5.93 0.49 -2.84
C TYR A 150 5.37 1.77 -2.20
N GLN A 151 5.24 2.86 -2.98
CA GLN A 151 4.70 4.12 -2.50
C GLN A 151 3.24 4.00 -2.02
N LEU A 152 2.44 3.12 -2.59
CA LEU A 152 1.08 2.86 -2.11
C LEU A 152 1.11 2.34 -0.66
N TYR A 153 1.97 1.39 -0.37
CA TYR A 153 2.13 0.90 1.01
C TYR A 153 2.68 1.97 1.95
N CYS A 154 3.62 2.81 1.50
CA CYS A 154 4.14 3.93 2.29
C CYS A 154 3.06 4.95 2.65
N LYS A 155 2.02 5.08 1.83
CA LYS A 155 0.85 5.96 2.05
C LYS A 155 -0.34 5.23 2.68
N SER A 156 -0.12 4.02 3.22
CA SER A 156 -1.17 3.18 3.81
C SER A 156 -2.31 2.82 2.86
N LEU A 157 -2.05 2.86 1.56
CA LEU A 157 -2.96 2.42 0.51
C LEU A 157 -2.63 0.94 0.21
N TYR A 158 -3.14 0.04 1.01
CA TYR A 158 -2.78 -1.39 0.99
C TYR A 158 -3.34 -2.19 -0.20
N ALA A 159 -3.72 -1.52 -1.26
CA ALA A 159 -4.29 -2.12 -2.45
C ALA A 159 -3.21 -2.50 -3.47
N SER A 160 -3.04 -3.78 -3.75
CA SER A 160 -2.23 -4.23 -4.88
C SER A 160 -2.96 -3.98 -6.19
N ILE A 161 -2.49 -2.98 -6.95
CA ILE A 161 -2.99 -2.67 -8.30
C ILE A 161 -2.76 -3.86 -9.26
N GLN A 162 -1.68 -4.62 -9.05
CA GLN A 162 -1.27 -5.69 -9.95
C GLN A 162 -2.27 -6.85 -10.00
N LYS A 163 -2.92 -7.19 -8.89
CA LYS A 163 -3.87 -8.30 -8.84
C LYS A 163 -5.07 -8.02 -9.76
N PHE A 164 -5.72 -6.87 -9.57
CA PHE A 164 -6.86 -6.46 -10.40
C PHE A 164 -6.50 -6.38 -11.88
N THR A 165 -5.40 -5.70 -12.23
CA THR A 165 -4.94 -5.57 -13.61
C THR A 165 -4.65 -6.92 -14.25
N LYS A 166 -3.97 -7.84 -13.54
CA LYS A 166 -3.67 -9.18 -14.05
C LYS A 166 -4.94 -10.01 -14.28
N GLU A 167 -5.88 -9.97 -13.35
CA GLU A 167 -7.15 -10.71 -13.47
C GLU A 167 -8.01 -10.17 -14.62
N THR A 168 -8.15 -8.86 -14.74
CA THR A 168 -8.89 -8.21 -15.84
C THR A 168 -8.25 -8.52 -17.18
N MET A 169 -6.93 -8.36 -17.31
CA MET A 169 -6.22 -8.67 -18.56
C MET A 169 -6.29 -10.15 -18.93
N LYS A 170 -6.31 -11.05 -17.94
CA LYS A 170 -6.52 -12.49 -18.20
C LYS A 170 -7.89 -12.74 -18.79
N LYS A 171 -8.95 -12.09 -18.26
CA LYS A 171 -10.33 -12.22 -18.78
C LYS A 171 -10.44 -11.69 -20.21
N LEU A 172 -9.89 -10.51 -20.48
CA LEU A 172 -9.89 -9.90 -21.81
C LEU A 172 -9.04 -10.65 -22.85
N LYS A 173 -8.10 -11.49 -22.42
CA LYS A 173 -7.36 -12.41 -23.31
C LYS A 173 -8.15 -13.68 -23.64
N THR A 174 -9.03 -14.12 -22.74
CA THR A 174 -9.83 -15.35 -22.94
C THR A 174 -11.10 -15.08 -23.74
N HIS A 175 -11.67 -13.89 -23.65
CA HIS A 175 -12.91 -13.50 -24.34
C HIS A 175 -12.76 -12.10 -24.92
N SER A 176 -13.37 -11.88 -26.09
CA SER A 176 -13.37 -10.55 -26.73
C SER A 176 -14.20 -9.54 -25.93
N GLN A 177 -13.98 -8.26 -26.19
CA GLN A 177 -14.80 -7.19 -25.62
C GLN A 177 -16.28 -7.37 -25.99
N ASP A 178 -16.59 -7.73 -27.23
CA ASP A 178 -17.96 -7.94 -27.71
C ASP A 178 -18.67 -9.06 -26.94
N TYR A 179 -17.96 -10.11 -26.55
CA TYR A 179 -18.51 -11.17 -25.72
C TYR A 179 -19.05 -10.61 -24.38
N PHE A 180 -18.28 -9.77 -23.72
CA PHE A 180 -18.72 -9.16 -22.46
C PHE A 180 -19.85 -8.16 -22.66
N ILE A 181 -19.86 -7.41 -23.78
CA ILE A 181 -20.95 -6.49 -24.14
C ILE A 181 -22.26 -7.27 -24.29
N GLU A 182 -22.26 -8.40 -25.01
CA GLU A 182 -23.44 -9.23 -25.13
C GLU A 182 -23.91 -9.82 -23.80
N MET A 183 -23.00 -10.24 -22.95
CA MET A 183 -23.35 -10.69 -21.58
C MET A 183 -23.99 -9.56 -20.77
N ILE A 184 -23.49 -8.33 -20.86
CA ILE A 184 -24.04 -7.17 -20.16
C ILE A 184 -25.44 -6.89 -20.68
N LYS A 185 -25.65 -6.83 -22.02
CA LYS A 185 -26.94 -6.60 -22.63
C LYS A 185 -27.99 -7.61 -22.19
N GLN A 186 -27.66 -8.90 -22.22
CA GLN A 186 -28.55 -9.97 -21.80
C GLN A 186 -28.90 -9.93 -20.33
N LYS A 187 -27.85 -9.73 -19.46
CA LYS A 187 -28.02 -9.76 -18.00
C LYS A 187 -28.86 -8.59 -17.48
N TYR A 188 -28.69 -7.41 -18.08
CA TYR A 188 -29.32 -6.17 -17.60
C TYR A 188 -30.42 -5.65 -18.49
N GLU A 189 -30.83 -6.41 -19.52
CA GLU A 189 -31.90 -6.05 -20.47
C GLU A 189 -31.75 -4.62 -21.02
N LEU A 190 -30.54 -4.27 -21.47
CA LEU A 190 -30.20 -2.91 -21.87
C LEU A 190 -30.78 -2.57 -23.24
N GLU A 191 -31.37 -1.36 -23.36
CA GLU A 191 -31.76 -0.78 -24.64
C GLU A 191 -30.50 -0.40 -25.44
N ASN A 192 -30.46 -0.78 -26.71
CA ASN A 192 -29.43 -0.38 -27.64
C ASN A 192 -29.66 1.06 -28.13
N ARG A 193 -28.74 1.97 -27.76
CA ARG A 193 -28.80 3.40 -28.15
C ARG A 193 -27.60 3.83 -29.01
N ILE A 194 -26.85 2.88 -29.58
CA ILE A 194 -25.63 3.15 -30.39
C ILE A 194 -25.91 4.05 -31.59
N GLY A 195 -27.14 4.02 -32.16
CA GLY A 195 -27.52 4.87 -33.29
C GLY A 195 -27.94 6.30 -32.94
N ARG A 196 -27.84 6.74 -31.68
CA ARG A 196 -28.17 8.10 -31.27
C ARG A 196 -26.96 9.00 -31.36
N ASP A 197 -27.16 10.27 -31.70
CA ASP A 197 -26.11 11.27 -31.65
C ASP A 197 -25.75 11.56 -30.19
N VAL A 198 -24.49 11.28 -29.85
CA VAL A 198 -23.96 11.43 -28.49
C VAL A 198 -22.65 12.20 -28.59
N ILE A 199 -22.52 13.25 -27.79
CA ILE A 199 -21.35 14.10 -27.75
C ILE A 199 -20.80 14.17 -26.31
N SER A 200 -19.47 14.23 -26.18
CA SER A 200 -18.80 14.60 -24.92
C SER A 200 -18.11 15.97 -25.06
N ILE A 201 -17.96 16.68 -23.95
CA ILE A 201 -17.28 17.98 -23.93
C ILE A 201 -16.12 17.87 -22.95
N ASP A 202 -14.95 17.58 -23.49
CA ASP A 202 -13.74 17.35 -22.75
C ASP A 202 -12.60 18.23 -23.22
N PRO A 203 -11.61 18.57 -22.34
CA PRO A 203 -10.37 19.21 -22.77
C PRO A 203 -9.65 18.38 -23.84
N ASN A 204 -8.94 19.04 -24.76
CA ASN A 204 -8.19 18.37 -25.84
C ASN A 204 -7.15 17.36 -25.38
N THR A 205 -6.76 17.40 -24.10
CA THR A 205 -5.80 16.49 -23.47
C THR A 205 -6.44 15.30 -22.77
N SER A 206 -7.78 15.24 -22.72
CA SER A 206 -8.51 14.15 -22.06
C SER A 206 -8.27 12.82 -22.78
N LYS A 207 -8.06 11.79 -21.97
CA LYS A 207 -7.92 10.39 -22.43
C LYS A 207 -9.06 9.51 -21.97
N ASP A 208 -9.78 9.96 -20.96
CA ASP A 208 -10.92 9.27 -20.36
C ASP A 208 -12.16 10.13 -20.60
N PHE A 209 -13.21 9.52 -21.15
CA PHE A 209 -14.49 10.14 -21.44
C PHE A 209 -15.54 9.46 -20.58
N ASP A 210 -15.81 10.04 -19.40
CA ASP A 210 -16.65 9.41 -18.39
C ASP A 210 -18.11 9.76 -18.56
N ASP A 211 -18.43 10.92 -19.15
CA ASP A 211 -19.77 11.43 -19.37
C ASP A 211 -19.98 11.97 -20.79
N ALA A 212 -21.21 11.86 -21.23
CA ALA A 212 -21.62 12.36 -22.52
C ALA A 212 -23.13 12.71 -22.47
N PHE A 213 -23.59 13.45 -23.44
CA PHE A 213 -24.99 13.75 -23.57
C PHE A 213 -25.46 13.65 -25.04
N GLY A 214 -26.75 13.43 -25.19
CA GLY A 214 -27.43 13.44 -26.48
C GLY A 214 -28.77 14.15 -26.38
N MET A 215 -29.23 14.70 -27.49
CA MET A 215 -30.52 15.35 -27.57
C MET A 215 -31.33 14.79 -28.73
N ILE A 216 -32.60 14.53 -28.49
CA ILE A 216 -33.57 14.15 -29.49
C ILE A 216 -34.65 15.20 -29.48
N GLU A 217 -34.94 15.77 -30.66
CA GLU A 217 -36.06 16.68 -30.87
C GLU A 217 -37.23 15.89 -31.40
N ASN A 218 -38.40 16.10 -30.83
CA ASN A 218 -39.68 15.68 -31.41
C ASN A 218 -40.62 16.89 -31.52
N LYS A 219 -41.79 16.69 -32.12
CA LYS A 219 -42.73 17.79 -32.40
C LYS A 219 -43.18 18.61 -31.19
N PHE A 220 -42.98 18.12 -29.97
CA PHE A 220 -43.53 18.72 -28.75
C PHE A 220 -42.48 19.01 -27.69
N GLN A 221 -41.31 18.38 -27.76
CA GLN A 221 -40.32 18.48 -26.70
C GLN A 221 -38.90 18.07 -27.14
N TYR A 222 -37.92 18.54 -26.41
CA TYR A 222 -36.53 18.05 -26.46
C TYR A 222 -36.32 17.03 -25.35
N ILE A 223 -35.77 15.88 -25.70
CA ILE A 223 -35.36 14.85 -24.74
C ILE A 223 -33.86 14.89 -24.64
N ILE A 224 -33.35 15.30 -23.47
CA ILE A 224 -31.92 15.30 -23.16
C ILE A 224 -31.58 14.00 -22.42
N SER A 225 -30.61 13.27 -22.91
CA SER A 225 -30.08 12.06 -22.29
C SER A 225 -28.68 12.32 -21.80
N ILE A 226 -28.41 11.94 -20.55
CA ILE A 226 -27.06 11.99 -19.94
C ILE A 226 -26.57 10.55 -19.88
N TYR A 227 -25.37 10.33 -20.39
CA TYR A 227 -24.71 9.03 -20.41
C TYR A 227 -23.50 9.07 -19.47
N ILE A 228 -23.38 8.10 -18.59
CA ILE A 228 -22.27 7.97 -17.65
C ILE A 228 -21.70 6.56 -17.77
N THR A 229 -20.36 6.46 -17.81
CA THR A 229 -19.68 5.17 -17.88
C THR A 229 -20.04 4.29 -16.68
N ASN A 230 -20.60 3.11 -16.93
CA ASN A 230 -20.98 2.15 -15.90
C ASN A 230 -19.94 1.04 -15.78
N VAL A 231 -18.92 1.26 -14.95
CA VAL A 231 -17.85 0.30 -14.68
C VAL A 231 -18.35 -0.92 -13.91
N SER A 232 -19.42 -0.76 -13.10
CA SER A 232 -19.94 -1.83 -12.24
C SER A 232 -20.41 -3.04 -13.05
N MET A 233 -21.08 -2.83 -14.18
CA MET A 233 -21.53 -3.92 -15.04
C MET A 233 -20.37 -4.74 -15.61
N TRP A 234 -19.25 -4.09 -15.95
CA TRP A 234 -18.03 -4.76 -16.40
C TRP A 234 -17.41 -5.60 -15.32
N LEU A 235 -17.26 -5.04 -14.11
CA LEU A 235 -16.70 -5.74 -12.96
C LEU A 235 -17.51 -6.99 -12.62
N ASP A 236 -18.83 -6.89 -12.78
CA ASP A 236 -19.77 -7.94 -12.47
C ASP A 236 -19.69 -9.10 -13.46
N VAL A 237 -19.78 -8.83 -14.78
CA VAL A 237 -19.70 -9.89 -15.79
C VAL A 237 -18.30 -10.50 -15.90
N MET A 238 -17.27 -9.75 -15.63
CA MET A 238 -15.91 -10.25 -15.54
C MET A 238 -15.63 -10.99 -14.22
N ASN A 239 -16.50 -10.89 -13.24
CA ASN A 239 -16.31 -11.44 -11.90
C ASN A 239 -14.95 -11.06 -11.26
N VAL A 240 -14.67 -9.74 -11.22
CA VAL A 240 -13.42 -9.19 -10.68
C VAL A 240 -13.64 -8.26 -9.48
N TRP A 241 -14.82 -8.24 -8.89
CA TRP A 241 -15.16 -7.44 -7.74
C TRP A 241 -14.21 -7.64 -6.56
N SER A 242 -13.87 -8.88 -6.25
CA SER A 242 -13.00 -9.20 -5.10
C SER A 242 -11.61 -8.58 -5.19
N SER A 243 -11.08 -8.43 -6.41
CA SER A 243 -9.79 -7.77 -6.62
C SER A 243 -9.92 -6.24 -6.76
N PHE A 244 -11.11 -5.74 -7.11
CA PHE A 244 -11.39 -4.31 -7.21
C PHE A 244 -11.71 -3.69 -5.85
N THR A 245 -12.47 -4.36 -4.98
CA THR A 245 -12.91 -3.84 -3.67
C THR A 245 -11.76 -3.61 -2.68
N GLU A 246 -10.58 -4.16 -2.94
CA GLU A 246 -9.37 -3.82 -2.20
C GLU A 246 -8.88 -2.39 -2.48
N ARG A 247 -9.44 -1.69 -3.46
CA ARG A 247 -9.09 -0.32 -3.85
C ARG A 247 -10.01 0.70 -3.20
N VAL A 248 -9.42 1.77 -2.69
CA VAL A 248 -10.17 2.83 -1.99
C VAL A 248 -10.36 4.07 -2.88
N SER A 249 -9.50 4.27 -3.88
CA SER A 249 -9.54 5.45 -4.75
C SER A 249 -8.81 5.24 -6.08
N THR A 250 -9.05 6.12 -7.04
CA THR A 250 -8.23 6.23 -8.25
C THR A 250 -6.89 6.87 -7.91
N ILE A 251 -5.81 6.32 -8.44
CA ILE A 251 -4.45 6.81 -8.21
C ILE A 251 -3.92 7.37 -9.51
N TYR A 252 -3.56 8.65 -9.48
CA TYR A 252 -2.91 9.35 -10.58
C TYR A 252 -1.40 9.28 -10.43
N LEU A 253 -0.72 8.66 -11.39
CA LEU A 253 0.73 8.60 -11.46
C LEU A 253 1.22 9.59 -12.54
N PRO A 254 2.51 10.01 -12.50
CA PRO A 254 3.04 10.96 -13.48
C PRO A 254 2.94 10.50 -14.93
N ASP A 255 2.97 9.18 -15.16
CA ASP A 255 2.98 8.57 -16.50
C ASP A 255 1.64 7.91 -16.86
N ARG A 256 0.75 7.70 -15.92
CA ARG A 256 -0.51 6.98 -16.13
C ARG A 256 -1.48 7.09 -14.95
N LYS A 257 -2.74 6.83 -15.23
CA LYS A 257 -3.80 6.64 -14.24
C LYS A 257 -3.88 5.15 -13.86
N ARG A 258 -4.00 4.84 -12.58
CA ARG A 258 -4.16 3.48 -12.07
C ARG A 258 -5.29 3.39 -11.06
#